data_9888aa7019fd7369c992650c5dc97067
#
_entry.id   9888aa7019fd7369c992650c5dc97067
#
_cell.length_a   1.000
_cell.length_b   1.000
_cell.length_c   1.000
_cell.angle_alpha   90.00
_cell.angle_beta   90.00
_cell.angle_gamma   90.00
#
_symmetry.space_group_name_H-M   'P 1'
#
loop_
_entity.id
_entity.type
_entity.pdbx_description
1 polymer ?
#
loop_
_entity_poly.entity_id
_entity_poly.type
_entity_poly.pdbx_seq_one_letter_code
_entity_poly.pdbx_strand_id
1 'polypeptide(L)'
;MINDTITAIKDSILSTVGDGCEKIFLFGSYAYGTPNKDSDYDFYVVLKDGMENPLLVMQKIYEYMGDTNYIPVDVLANYKSRFEWRSTQPTIERTIAEKGVVLYERA
;
A
#
# COMPACT_ATOMS: atom_id res chain seq x y z
N MET A 1 2.61 9.48 -10.88
CA MET A 1 1.48 9.66 -11.78
C MET A 1 0.55 8.46 -11.69
N ILE A 2 -0.72 8.71 -11.45
CA ILE A 2 -1.69 7.65 -11.21
C ILE A 2 -2.26 7.18 -12.53
N ASN A 3 -2.23 5.87 -12.79
CA ASN A 3 -2.79 5.27 -13.98
C ASN A 3 -3.93 4.31 -13.60
N ASP A 4 -4.57 3.72 -14.60
CA ASP A 4 -5.72 2.84 -14.36
C ASP A 4 -5.35 1.60 -13.56
N THR A 5 -4.14 1.08 -13.73
CA THR A 5 -3.67 -0.08 -12.98
C THR A 5 -3.54 0.26 -11.49
N ILE A 6 -2.94 1.41 -11.19
CA ILE A 6 -2.78 1.87 -9.81
C ILE A 6 -4.15 2.06 -9.16
N THR A 7 -5.08 2.68 -9.87
CA THR A 7 -6.43 2.89 -9.36
C THR A 7 -7.15 1.57 -9.11
N ALA A 8 -7.03 0.61 -10.02
CA ALA A 8 -7.67 -0.70 -9.87
C ALA A 8 -7.12 -1.45 -8.66
N ILE A 9 -5.81 -1.40 -8.44
CA ILE A 9 -5.19 -2.06 -7.29
C ILE A 9 -5.63 -1.38 -6.00
N LYS A 10 -5.62 -0.05 -5.97
CA LYS A 10 -6.09 0.71 -4.80
C LYS A 10 -7.53 0.33 -4.46
N ASP A 11 -8.40 0.24 -5.47
CA ASP A 11 -9.80 -0.13 -5.25
C ASP A 11 -9.94 -1.55 -4.71
N SER A 12 -9.10 -2.48 -5.19
CA SER A 12 -9.07 -3.84 -4.67
C SER A 12 -8.65 -3.87 -3.20
N ILE A 13 -7.67 -3.06 -2.83
CA ILE A 13 -7.24 -2.96 -1.44
C ILE A 13 -8.38 -2.44 -0.57
N LEU A 14 -9.05 -1.38 -1.01
CA LEU A 14 -10.19 -0.81 -0.27
C LEU A 14 -11.34 -1.79 -0.14
N SER A 15 -11.62 -2.56 -1.19
CA SER A 15 -12.67 -3.57 -1.15
C SER A 15 -12.36 -4.67 -0.14
N THR A 16 -11.09 -5.01 0.01
CA THR A 16 -10.66 -6.06 0.95
C THR A 16 -10.63 -5.56 2.38
N VAL A 17 -10.07 -4.37 2.61
CA VAL A 17 -9.81 -3.84 3.95
C VAL A 17 -11.01 -3.09 4.51
N GLY A 18 -11.74 -2.39 3.66
CA GLY A 18 -12.93 -1.65 4.07
C GLY A 18 -12.61 -0.54 5.04
N ASP A 19 -13.46 -0.41 6.06
CA ASP A 19 -13.36 0.67 7.06
C ASP A 19 -12.07 0.62 7.88
N GLY A 20 -11.36 -0.49 7.84
CA GLY A 20 -10.07 -0.63 8.54
C GLY A 20 -8.92 0.05 7.85
N CYS A 21 -9.12 0.61 6.67
CA CYS A 21 -8.05 1.26 5.93
C CYS A 21 -7.96 2.73 6.31
N GLU A 22 -6.83 3.14 6.87
CA GLU A 22 -6.58 4.54 7.22
C GLU A 22 -5.95 5.30 6.06
N LYS A 23 -5.03 4.67 5.35
CA LYS A 23 -4.29 5.34 4.29
C LYS A 23 -3.67 4.30 3.36
N ILE A 24 -3.54 4.65 2.08
CA ILE A 24 -2.82 3.84 1.11
C ILE A 24 -1.81 4.75 0.41
N PHE A 25 -0.54 4.33 0.43
CA PHE A 25 0.53 4.99 -0.30
C PHE A 25 0.96 4.15 -1.49
N LEU A 26 1.32 4.85 -2.56
CA LEU A 26 2.16 4.28 -3.62
C LEU A 26 3.59 4.69 -3.31
N PHE A 27 4.53 3.76 -3.37
CA PHE A 27 5.93 4.08 -3.19
C PHE A 27 6.76 3.35 -4.26
N GLY A 28 8.08 3.44 -4.18
CA GLY A 28 8.93 2.82 -5.17
C GLY A 28 8.97 3.58 -6.48
N SER A 29 9.40 2.91 -7.55
CA SER A 29 9.71 3.58 -8.81
C SER A 29 8.51 4.27 -9.46
N TYR A 30 7.31 3.69 -9.34
CA TYR A 30 6.11 4.34 -9.89
C TYR A 30 5.76 5.62 -9.15
N ALA A 31 6.09 5.71 -7.86
CA ALA A 31 5.84 6.93 -7.09
C ALA A 31 6.91 7.98 -7.36
N TYR A 32 8.15 7.55 -7.60
CA TYR A 32 9.29 8.45 -7.72
C TYR A 32 9.61 8.86 -9.16
N GLY A 33 8.81 8.39 -10.11
CA GLY A 33 8.94 8.82 -11.50
C GLY A 33 10.01 8.09 -12.31
N THR A 34 10.47 6.92 -11.83
CA THR A 34 11.54 6.17 -12.48
C THR A 34 11.17 4.73 -12.83
N PRO A 35 9.91 4.43 -13.22
CA PRO A 35 9.56 3.05 -13.55
C PRO A 35 10.14 2.61 -14.88
N ASN A 36 10.39 1.32 -14.99
CA ASN A 36 10.73 0.66 -16.24
C ASN A 36 9.81 -0.57 -16.40
N LYS A 37 9.99 -1.33 -17.47
CA LYS A 37 9.10 -2.46 -17.78
C LYS A 37 9.12 -3.56 -16.72
N ASP A 38 10.18 -3.63 -15.90
CA ASP A 38 10.32 -4.65 -14.87
C ASP A 38 9.98 -4.12 -13.47
N SER A 39 9.51 -2.87 -13.36
CA SER A 39 9.19 -2.27 -12.07
C SER A 39 7.92 -2.87 -11.48
N ASP A 40 7.95 -3.08 -10.16
CA ASP A 40 6.78 -3.51 -9.40
C ASP A 40 5.94 -2.29 -8.99
N TYR A 41 4.65 -2.52 -8.81
CA TYR A 41 3.78 -1.53 -8.16
C TYR A 41 3.84 -1.77 -6.67
N ASP A 42 4.38 -0.80 -5.93
CA ASP A 42 4.60 -0.93 -4.49
C ASP A 42 3.56 -0.12 -3.71
N PHE A 43 2.78 -0.81 -2.90
CA PHE A 43 1.71 -0.19 -2.10
C PHE A 43 1.97 -0.42 -0.63
N TYR A 44 1.71 0.60 0.17
CA TYR A 44 1.75 0.48 1.63
C TYR A 44 0.37 0.83 2.18
N VAL A 45 -0.20 -0.10 2.94
CA VAL A 45 -1.54 0.04 3.51
C VAL A 45 -1.39 0.31 5.00
N VAL A 46 -1.86 1.47 5.45
CA VAL A 46 -1.89 1.80 6.86
C VAL A 46 -3.24 1.38 7.40
N LEU A 47 -3.23 0.49 8.38
CA LEU A 47 -4.42 -0.10 8.96
C LEU A 47 -4.79 0.59 10.27
N LYS A 48 -6.08 0.71 10.50
CA LYS A 48 -6.62 1.15 11.77
C LYS A 48 -6.08 0.23 12.88
N ASP A 49 -5.67 0.82 14.00
CA ASP A 49 -5.25 0.03 15.16
C ASP A 49 -6.41 -0.86 15.62
N GLY A 50 -6.09 -2.09 15.97
CA GLY A 50 -7.09 -3.07 16.36
C GLY A 50 -7.57 -3.96 15.24
N MET A 51 -7.16 -3.70 14.01
CA MET A 51 -7.42 -4.61 12.90
C MET A 51 -6.67 -5.93 13.13
N GLU A 52 -7.09 -6.95 12.38
CA GLU A 52 -6.39 -8.23 12.41
C GLU A 52 -4.93 -8.08 11.96
N ASN A 53 -4.14 -9.12 12.19
CA ASN A 53 -2.71 -9.13 11.88
C ASN A 53 -2.45 -8.61 10.47
N PRO A 54 -1.53 -7.64 10.29
CA PRO A 54 -1.23 -7.10 8.96
C PRO A 54 -0.80 -8.14 7.93
N LEU A 55 -0.14 -9.22 8.35
CA LEU A 55 0.23 -10.30 7.44
C LEU A 55 -1.00 -11.00 6.87
N LEU A 56 -2.02 -11.20 7.71
CA LEU A 56 -3.29 -11.78 7.26
C LEU A 56 -4.01 -10.84 6.31
N VAL A 57 -3.97 -9.54 6.59
CA VAL A 57 -4.59 -8.55 5.72
C VAL A 57 -3.90 -8.55 4.35
N MET A 58 -2.57 -8.58 4.33
CA MET A 58 -1.82 -8.67 3.07
C MET A 58 -2.21 -9.91 2.29
N GLN A 59 -2.31 -11.05 2.96
CA GLN A 59 -2.72 -12.29 2.33
C GLN A 59 -4.11 -12.17 1.71
N LYS A 60 -5.05 -11.58 2.43
CA LYS A 60 -6.42 -11.39 1.91
C LYS A 60 -6.44 -10.47 0.71
N ILE A 61 -5.62 -9.43 0.71
CA ILE A 61 -5.52 -8.53 -0.45
C ILE A 61 -5.05 -9.30 -1.68
N TYR A 62 -3.99 -10.10 -1.55
CA TYR A 62 -3.50 -10.90 -2.65
C TYR A 62 -4.55 -11.90 -3.14
N GLU A 63 -5.27 -12.52 -2.21
CA GLU A 63 -6.33 -13.47 -2.56
C GLU A 63 -7.48 -12.78 -3.30
N TYR A 64 -7.87 -11.59 -2.84
CA TYR A 64 -8.96 -10.84 -3.47
C TYR A 64 -8.59 -10.42 -4.88
N MET A 65 -7.36 -9.97 -5.07
CA MET A 65 -6.89 -9.59 -6.41
C MET A 65 -6.86 -10.78 -7.36
N GLY A 66 -6.78 -11.98 -6.79
CA GLY A 66 -6.81 -13.20 -7.57
C GLY A 66 -5.61 -13.33 -8.48
N ASP A 67 -5.84 -13.90 -9.66
CA ASP A 67 -4.78 -14.20 -10.58
C ASP A 67 -4.40 -12.97 -11.41
N THR A 68 -3.71 -12.03 -10.77
CA THR A 68 -3.16 -10.85 -11.45
C THR A 68 -1.71 -11.11 -11.82
N ASN A 69 -1.38 -12.33 -12.23
CA ASN A 69 -0.02 -12.78 -12.44
C ASN A 69 0.80 -11.94 -13.40
N TYR A 70 0.13 -11.15 -14.21
CA TYR A 70 0.80 -10.34 -15.22
C TYR A 70 1.13 -8.94 -14.71
N ILE A 71 0.73 -8.62 -13.48
CA ILE A 71 0.97 -7.31 -12.88
C ILE A 71 1.81 -7.51 -11.63
N PRO A 72 3.08 -7.10 -11.64
CA PRO A 72 3.92 -7.25 -10.46
C PRO A 72 3.50 -6.24 -9.39
N VAL A 73 2.93 -6.74 -8.29
CA VAL A 73 2.41 -5.92 -7.20
C VAL A 73 3.00 -6.40 -5.88
N ASP A 74 3.54 -5.46 -5.11
CA ASP A 74 3.97 -5.69 -3.74
C ASP A 74 3.11 -4.86 -2.80
N VAL A 75 2.55 -5.51 -1.77
CA VAL A 75 1.73 -4.83 -0.78
C VAL A 75 2.35 -5.05 0.60
N LEU A 76 2.64 -3.95 1.27
CA LEU A 76 3.05 -3.95 2.67
C LEU A 76 1.91 -3.36 3.50
N ALA A 77 1.79 -3.79 4.74
CA ALA A 77 0.75 -3.27 5.63
C ALA A 77 1.26 -3.22 7.07
N ASN A 78 0.79 -2.24 7.82
CA ASN A 78 1.03 -2.17 9.25
C ASN A 78 -0.05 -1.30 9.91
N TYR A 79 -0.14 -1.39 11.22
CA TYR A 79 -1.05 -0.55 12.00
C TYR A 79 -0.62 0.91 11.96
N LYS A 80 -1.59 1.80 12.06
CA LYS A 80 -1.35 3.25 12.03
C LYS A 80 -0.33 3.68 13.08
N SER A 81 -0.49 3.24 14.34
CA SER A 81 0.43 3.63 15.40
C SER A 81 1.84 3.14 15.13
N ARG A 82 1.96 1.93 14.58
CA ARG A 82 3.26 1.38 14.26
C ARG A 82 3.89 2.09 13.06
N PHE A 83 3.10 2.38 12.05
CA PHE A 83 3.59 3.13 10.89
C PHE A 83 4.11 4.50 11.35
N GLU A 84 3.38 5.19 12.20
CA GLU A 84 3.76 6.51 12.69
C GLU A 84 5.06 6.45 13.48
N TRP A 85 5.19 5.46 14.36
CA TRP A 85 6.43 5.32 15.13
C TRP A 85 7.61 4.99 14.23
N ARG A 86 7.44 4.02 13.32
CA ARG A 86 8.51 3.61 12.43
C ARG A 86 8.92 4.74 11.46
N SER A 87 8.01 5.64 11.12
CA SER A 87 8.34 6.76 10.23
C SER A 87 9.24 7.79 10.91
N THR A 88 9.42 7.72 12.23
CA THR A 88 10.37 8.58 12.95
C THR A 88 11.76 7.96 13.02
N GLN A 89 11.93 6.74 12.51
CA GLN A 89 13.17 5.98 12.55
C GLN A 89 13.74 5.84 11.14
N PRO A 90 15.00 5.43 10.97
CA PRO A 90 15.57 5.20 9.62
C PRO A 90 15.02 3.91 9.02
N THR A 91 13.81 3.98 8.51
CA THR A 91 13.03 2.84 8.00
C THR A 91 12.44 3.16 6.65
N ILE A 92 11.90 2.11 5.98
CA ILE A 92 11.15 2.29 4.74
C ILE A 92 9.92 3.17 4.97
N GLU A 93 9.28 3.04 6.14
CA GLU A 93 8.10 3.85 6.47
C GLU A 93 8.43 5.34 6.49
N ARG A 94 9.62 5.70 6.94
CA ARG A 94 10.04 7.10 6.92
C ARG A 94 10.12 7.62 5.49
N THR A 95 10.73 6.86 4.60
CA THR A 95 10.82 7.24 3.19
C THR A 95 9.44 7.34 2.56
N ILE A 96 8.56 6.41 2.88
CA ILE A 96 7.19 6.42 2.35
C ILE A 96 6.42 7.64 2.85
N ALA A 97 6.56 7.97 4.14
CA ALA A 97 5.89 9.13 4.71
C ALA A 97 6.37 10.44 4.06
N GLU A 98 7.65 10.51 3.71
CA GLU A 98 8.24 11.71 3.13
C GLU A 98 8.03 11.83 1.62
N LYS A 99 8.09 10.71 0.90
CA LYS A 99 8.14 10.73 -0.57
C LYS A 99 7.04 9.93 -1.24
N GLY A 100 6.30 9.11 -0.50
CA GLY A 100 5.24 8.30 -1.08
C GLY A 100 4.09 9.17 -1.57
N VAL A 101 3.33 8.61 -2.52
CA VAL A 101 2.14 9.29 -3.04
C VAL A 101 0.92 8.74 -2.32
N VAL A 102 0.14 9.61 -1.70
CA VAL A 102 -1.09 9.21 -1.01
C VAL A 102 -2.16 8.95 -2.05
N LEU A 103 -2.63 7.70 -2.12
CA LEU A 103 -3.71 7.31 -3.03
C LEU A 103 -5.07 7.36 -2.35
N TYR A 104 -5.10 7.17 -1.06
CA TYR A 104 -6.32 7.16 -0.26
C TYR A 104 -6.00 7.59 1.15
N GLU A 105 -6.84 8.40 1.72
CA GLU A 105 -6.72 8.82 3.11
C GLU A 105 -8.12 8.93 3.69
N ARG A 106 -8.33 8.25 4.82
CA ARG A 106 -9.62 8.28 5.52
C ARG A 106 -9.88 9.67 6.07
N ALA A 107 -11.09 10.15 5.85
CA ALA A 107 -11.53 11.46 6.34
C ALA A 107 -11.74 11.45 7.86
#